data_5bb9459dce07374222b4e9d0c9e049b6
#
_entry.id   5bb9459dce07374222b4e9d0c9e049b6
#
_cell.length_a   1.000
_cell.length_b   1.000
_cell.length_c   1.000
_cell.angle_alpha   90.00
_cell.angle_beta   90.00
_cell.angle_gamma   90.00
#
_symmetry.space_group_name_H-M   'P 1'
#
loop_
_entity.id
_entity.type
_entity.pdbx_description
1 polymer ?
#
loop_
_entity_poly.entity_id
_entity_poly.type
_entity_poly.pdbx_seq_one_letter_code
_entity_poly.pdbx_strand_id
1 'polypeptide(L)'
;MEELRGVELLPEPGEPKILSAVDPSTNDHQDQWRAEVTGWAPTVPETIPYRPRRLFSITSGVMMAIFLGIIVLLWQSNLLLLQLPPSTSEWAFEQSEVRTLQDDGLTGEGVRVCMVDTGISLTHTSLEDTDVVFKDFVRNSAEPVDYGSISHGTLMAGLLVSNDYQIGIAPNVTLGMAAALSANGENNTGSETRVGDAIRWCIFDFEADIISLSLGGEQDQSASREGPAVSATRQAIDAGIFVVAAAGNDGGPTDDGFVSAPGNVNLAITVGASSRDGSVWSQSSMGESIDSDGNERAFPHQKPELTAPGVGIVSTGKDNQWYSSSGTSDATVFVTGALALILEAHPELKPNGTSTTACIELVKRALAESLSPDFTHDATTGYGDLKAQSWLNRVSASPNC
;
A
#
# COMPACT_ATOMS: atom_id res chain seq x y z
N MET A 1 -43.86 19.37 5.13
CA MET A 1 -43.88 20.20 3.90
C MET A 1 -44.49 21.53 4.30
N GLU A 2 -43.63 22.51 4.48
CA GLU A 2 -44.05 23.90 4.74
C GLU A 2 -44.51 24.46 3.42
N GLU A 3 -45.80 24.78 3.32
CA GLU A 3 -46.35 25.52 2.18
C GLU A 3 -45.67 26.89 2.11
N LEU A 4 -44.94 27.12 1.04
CA LEU A 4 -44.44 28.44 0.67
C LEU A 4 -45.62 29.35 0.35
N ARG A 5 -46.22 29.96 1.36
CA ARG A 5 -47.24 30.99 1.20
C ARG A 5 -46.60 32.24 0.63
N GLY A 6 -46.98 32.56 -0.62
CA GLY A 6 -46.59 33.81 -1.29
C GLY A 6 -45.66 33.68 -2.48
N VAL A 7 -45.43 32.47 -2.97
CA VAL A 7 -44.80 32.26 -4.28
C VAL A 7 -45.92 32.10 -5.32
N GLU A 8 -46.10 33.11 -6.15
CA GLU A 8 -46.95 33.03 -7.32
C GLU A 8 -46.31 32.07 -8.30
N LEU A 9 -46.97 30.95 -8.60
CA LEU A 9 -46.47 29.98 -9.58
C LEU A 9 -46.44 30.65 -10.94
N LEU A 10 -45.29 30.84 -11.50
CA LEU A 10 -45.10 31.23 -12.88
C LEU A 10 -45.76 30.17 -13.77
N PRO A 11 -46.55 30.54 -14.75
CA PRO A 11 -47.20 29.62 -15.67
C PRO A 11 -46.21 28.82 -16.49
N GLU A 12 -46.67 27.67 -16.97
CA GLU A 12 -45.83 26.69 -17.68
C GLU A 12 -45.12 27.28 -18.90
N PRO A 13 -43.91 26.77 -19.23
CA PRO A 13 -43.12 27.20 -20.39
C PRO A 13 -43.89 26.87 -21.69
N GLY A 14 -44.65 27.79 -22.18
CA GLY A 14 -45.50 27.63 -23.37
C GLY A 14 -46.50 28.75 -23.53
N GLU A 15 -46.74 29.53 -22.45
CA GLU A 15 -47.52 30.76 -22.57
C GLU A 15 -46.58 31.95 -22.85
N PRO A 16 -46.59 32.46 -24.10
CA PRO A 16 -45.62 33.49 -24.51
C PRO A 16 -45.78 34.83 -23.79
N LYS A 17 -46.82 35.00 -23.01
CA LYS A 17 -47.10 36.25 -22.27
C LYS A 17 -46.32 36.42 -20.99
N ILE A 18 -45.59 35.41 -20.57
CA ILE A 18 -44.98 35.38 -19.23
C ILE A 18 -43.46 35.28 -19.27
N LEU A 19 -42.90 34.79 -20.38
CA LEU A 19 -41.44 34.74 -20.59
C LEU A 19 -40.86 36.05 -21.15
N SER A 20 -41.70 36.97 -21.58
CA SER A 20 -41.27 38.31 -21.93
C SER A 20 -42.26 39.33 -21.36
N ALA A 21 -41.76 40.38 -20.76
CA ALA A 21 -42.57 41.48 -20.25
C ALA A 21 -43.32 42.25 -21.37
N VAL A 22 -43.24 41.77 -22.61
CA VAL A 22 -43.85 42.37 -23.80
C VAL A 22 -44.44 41.29 -24.72
N ASP A 23 -45.64 41.46 -25.20
CA ASP A 23 -46.30 40.56 -26.13
C ASP A 23 -45.51 40.45 -27.44
N PRO A 24 -44.99 39.26 -27.80
CA PRO A 24 -44.18 39.08 -29.01
C PRO A 24 -44.96 39.29 -30.32
N SER A 25 -46.27 39.43 -30.28
CA SER A 25 -47.11 39.73 -31.46
C SER A 25 -47.11 41.22 -31.87
N THR A 26 -46.57 42.09 -31.03
CA THR A 26 -46.40 43.51 -31.32
C THR A 26 -44.97 43.76 -31.81
N ASN A 27 -44.80 43.61 -33.11
CA ASN A 27 -43.48 43.66 -33.74
C ASN A 27 -42.75 45.03 -33.70
N ASP A 28 -43.35 46.04 -33.12
CA ASP A 28 -42.82 47.40 -33.17
C ASP A 28 -41.94 47.81 -31.96
N HIS A 29 -41.66 46.90 -31.02
CA HIS A 29 -41.12 47.38 -29.73
C HIS A 29 -39.85 46.67 -29.21
N GLN A 30 -39.30 45.76 -29.95
CA GLN A 30 -38.18 44.95 -29.37
C GLN A 30 -36.97 45.74 -28.95
N ASP A 31 -36.71 46.84 -29.53
CA ASP A 31 -35.56 47.69 -29.20
C ASP A 31 -35.91 48.93 -28.39
N GLN A 32 -37.13 49.46 -28.55
CA GLN A 32 -37.54 50.69 -27.86
C GLN A 32 -37.90 50.46 -26.39
N TRP A 33 -38.54 49.35 -26.03
CA TRP A 33 -38.92 49.13 -24.64
C TRP A 33 -37.71 48.91 -23.73
N ARG A 34 -36.59 48.36 -24.26
CA ARG A 34 -35.34 48.24 -23.49
C ARG A 34 -34.71 49.61 -23.18
N ALA A 35 -34.83 50.54 -24.07
CA ALA A 35 -34.36 51.92 -23.83
C ALA A 35 -35.26 52.64 -22.82
N GLU A 36 -36.59 52.40 -22.82
CA GLU A 36 -37.52 53.02 -21.88
C GLU A 36 -37.45 52.43 -20.47
N VAL A 37 -37.34 51.10 -20.36
CA VAL A 37 -37.33 50.40 -19.06
C VAL A 37 -35.96 50.43 -18.37
N THR A 38 -34.88 50.40 -19.16
CA THR A 38 -33.50 50.32 -18.59
C THR A 38 -32.75 51.65 -18.62
N GLY A 39 -33.31 52.67 -19.28
CA GLY A 39 -32.63 53.96 -19.47
C GLY A 39 -31.35 53.85 -20.32
N TRP A 40 -31.17 52.74 -21.01
CA TRP A 40 -29.99 52.46 -21.82
C TRP A 40 -30.37 52.31 -23.30
N ALA A 41 -30.00 53.29 -24.09
CA ALA A 41 -30.04 53.17 -25.53
C ALA A 41 -28.71 52.60 -26.02
N PRO A 42 -28.66 51.41 -26.66
CA PRO A 42 -27.45 50.97 -27.29
C PRO A 42 -27.06 51.95 -28.39
N THR A 43 -26.02 52.68 -28.17
CA THR A 43 -25.34 53.36 -29.25
C THR A 43 -24.99 52.32 -30.29
N VAL A 44 -25.60 52.44 -31.48
CA VAL A 44 -25.20 51.57 -32.58
C VAL A 44 -23.70 51.79 -32.78
N PRO A 45 -22.85 50.78 -32.54
CA PRO A 45 -21.43 50.97 -32.72
C PRO A 45 -21.23 51.36 -34.16
N GLU A 46 -20.61 52.51 -34.42
CA GLU A 46 -20.15 52.82 -35.76
C GLU A 46 -19.41 51.59 -36.26
N THR A 47 -19.87 51.02 -37.34
CA THR A 47 -19.26 49.85 -37.93
C THR A 47 -17.88 50.32 -38.47
N ILE A 48 -16.90 50.23 -37.60
CA ILE A 48 -15.53 50.36 -38.04
C ILE A 48 -15.31 49.23 -39.03
N PRO A 49 -15.05 49.50 -40.32
CA PRO A 49 -14.87 48.45 -41.29
C PRO A 49 -13.75 47.55 -40.81
N TYR A 50 -14.14 46.33 -40.40
CA TYR A 50 -13.18 45.28 -40.02
C TYR A 50 -12.32 45.00 -41.25
N ARG A 51 -11.12 45.59 -41.29
CA ARG A 51 -10.10 45.19 -42.25
C ARG A 51 -9.47 43.89 -41.74
N PRO A 52 -9.79 42.75 -42.35
CA PRO A 52 -9.14 41.51 -41.95
C PRO A 52 -7.62 41.72 -42.24
N ARG A 53 -6.83 41.71 -41.17
CA ARG A 53 -5.37 41.66 -41.28
C ARG A 53 -4.99 40.24 -41.78
N ARG A 54 -5.19 40.00 -43.09
CA ARG A 54 -4.82 38.71 -43.72
C ARG A 54 -3.35 38.33 -43.47
N LEU A 55 -2.47 39.31 -43.30
CA LEU A 55 -1.08 39.05 -42.93
C LEU A 55 -0.93 38.44 -41.54
N PHE A 56 -1.76 38.83 -40.59
CA PHE A 56 -1.69 38.29 -39.22
C PHE A 56 -2.19 36.84 -39.13
N SER A 57 -3.12 36.46 -39.99
CA SER A 57 -3.62 35.07 -40.05
C SER A 57 -2.61 34.12 -40.73
N ILE A 58 -1.88 34.58 -41.72
CA ILE A 58 -0.85 33.78 -42.42
C ILE A 58 0.36 33.60 -41.53
N THR A 59 0.86 34.66 -40.89
CA THR A 59 2.00 34.57 -39.96
C THR A 59 1.65 33.73 -38.70
N SER A 60 0.43 33.86 -38.15
CA SER A 60 -0.01 33.03 -37.06
C SER A 60 -0.14 31.55 -37.48
N GLY A 61 -0.65 31.26 -38.67
CA GLY A 61 -0.72 29.90 -39.19
C GLY A 61 0.65 29.28 -39.43
N VAL A 62 1.60 30.03 -39.98
CA VAL A 62 3.00 29.59 -40.16
C VAL A 62 3.69 29.36 -38.81
N MET A 63 3.54 30.29 -37.87
CA MET A 63 4.10 30.11 -36.50
C MET A 63 3.51 28.91 -35.77
N MET A 64 2.22 28.68 -35.92
CA MET A 64 1.57 27.51 -35.33
C MET A 64 2.04 26.20 -36.00
N ALA A 65 2.22 26.19 -37.29
CA ALA A 65 2.76 25.03 -38.01
C ALA A 65 4.23 24.75 -37.62
N ILE A 66 5.06 25.79 -37.46
CA ILE A 66 6.44 25.66 -36.95
C ILE A 66 6.42 25.13 -35.51
N PHE A 67 5.57 25.65 -34.65
CA PHE A 67 5.45 25.23 -33.26
C PHE A 67 5.00 23.74 -33.15
N LEU A 68 4.01 23.33 -33.94
CA LEU A 68 3.60 21.94 -34.05
C LEU A 68 4.71 21.04 -34.61
N GLY A 69 5.44 21.51 -35.60
CA GLY A 69 6.60 20.80 -36.17
C GLY A 69 7.72 20.61 -35.14
N ILE A 70 8.00 21.63 -34.35
CA ILE A 70 8.95 21.54 -33.22
C ILE A 70 8.46 20.54 -32.17
N ILE A 71 7.18 20.56 -31.80
CA ILE A 71 6.59 19.59 -30.85
C ILE A 71 6.74 18.17 -31.39
N VAL A 72 6.45 17.93 -32.65
CA VAL A 72 6.59 16.61 -33.29
C VAL A 72 8.05 16.16 -33.32
N LEU A 73 8.98 17.07 -33.68
CA LEU A 73 10.41 16.77 -33.64
C LEU A 73 10.95 16.49 -32.27
N LEU A 74 10.51 17.25 -31.26
CA LEU A 74 10.85 17.02 -29.86
C LEU A 74 10.23 15.72 -29.33
N TRP A 75 9.05 15.35 -29.79
CA TRP A 75 8.41 14.06 -29.50
C TRP A 75 9.20 12.89 -30.13
N GLN A 76 9.56 12.99 -31.40
CA GLN A 76 10.33 11.94 -32.10
C GLN A 76 11.78 11.82 -31.59
N SER A 77 12.35 12.89 -31.05
CA SER A 77 13.71 12.90 -30.50
C SER A 77 13.77 12.44 -29.03
N ASN A 78 12.65 11.99 -28.43
CA ASN A 78 12.51 11.72 -26.99
C ASN A 78 12.89 12.89 -26.05
N LEU A 79 13.15 14.08 -26.60
CA LEU A 79 13.54 15.24 -25.79
C LEU A 79 12.36 15.87 -25.04
N LEU A 80 11.12 15.52 -25.43
CA LEU A 80 9.88 15.94 -24.74
C LEU A 80 9.33 14.88 -23.80
N LEU A 81 9.97 13.73 -23.68
CA LEU A 81 9.74 12.84 -22.57
C LEU A 81 10.39 13.47 -21.32
N LEU A 82 9.74 14.46 -20.76
CA LEU A 82 9.78 14.65 -19.32
C LEU A 82 9.26 13.32 -18.74
N GLN A 83 10.17 12.39 -18.52
CA GLN A 83 9.89 11.28 -17.62
C GLN A 83 9.68 11.96 -16.27
N LEU A 84 8.43 12.26 -15.97
CA LEU A 84 8.09 12.61 -14.61
C LEU A 84 8.58 11.43 -13.78
N PRO A 85 9.34 11.69 -12.71
CA PRO A 85 9.72 10.61 -11.83
C PRO A 85 8.44 9.87 -11.41
N PRO A 86 8.47 8.54 -11.26
CA PRO A 86 7.33 7.80 -10.76
C PRO A 86 6.87 8.41 -9.44
N SER A 87 5.60 8.30 -9.12
CA SER A 87 5.11 8.67 -7.79
C SER A 87 5.82 7.78 -6.76
N THR A 88 6.16 8.35 -5.62
CA THR A 88 6.70 7.60 -4.48
C THR A 88 5.66 7.48 -3.38
N SER A 89 5.85 6.52 -2.51
CA SER A 89 5.06 6.37 -1.29
C SER A 89 5.79 6.90 -0.05
N GLU A 90 6.59 7.96 -0.22
CA GLU A 90 7.41 8.53 0.86
C GLU A 90 6.59 8.83 2.12
N TRP A 91 5.32 9.26 1.96
CA TRP A 91 4.39 9.45 3.06
C TRP A 91 4.26 8.22 3.98
N ALA A 92 4.36 7.00 3.42
CA ALA A 92 4.23 5.76 4.19
C ALA A 92 5.47 5.48 5.03
N PHE A 93 6.65 5.79 4.49
CA PHE A 93 7.92 5.67 5.20
C PHE A 93 8.05 6.73 6.31
N GLU A 94 7.54 7.94 6.08
CA GLU A 94 7.47 9.00 7.09
C GLU A 94 6.45 8.67 8.18
N GLN A 95 5.23 8.26 7.79
CA GLN A 95 4.15 7.94 8.72
C GLN A 95 4.51 6.78 9.65
N SER A 96 5.19 5.75 9.14
CA SER A 96 5.67 4.61 9.91
C SER A 96 6.93 4.90 10.74
N GLU A 97 7.52 6.10 10.63
CA GLU A 97 8.79 6.51 11.24
C GLU A 97 10.02 5.70 10.78
N VAL A 98 9.92 4.95 9.68
CA VAL A 98 11.04 4.18 9.12
C VAL A 98 12.17 5.11 8.69
N ARG A 99 11.85 6.26 8.04
CA ARG A 99 12.87 7.23 7.64
C ARG A 99 13.69 7.75 8.82
N THR A 100 13.06 7.90 9.99
CA THR A 100 13.77 8.33 11.21
C THR A 100 14.86 7.33 11.59
N LEU A 101 14.58 6.02 11.52
CA LEU A 101 15.56 4.97 11.80
C LEU A 101 16.68 4.96 10.75
N GLN A 102 16.34 5.18 9.48
CA GLN A 102 17.33 5.27 8.40
C GLN A 102 18.20 6.51 8.52
N ASP A 103 17.66 7.64 8.94
CA ASP A 103 18.41 8.87 9.22
C ASP A 103 19.39 8.69 10.39
N ASP A 104 19.08 7.80 11.34
CA ASP A 104 19.97 7.35 12.41
C ASP A 104 21.05 6.35 11.93
N GLY A 105 21.03 5.99 10.64
CA GLY A 105 22.03 5.15 9.98
C GLY A 105 21.69 3.66 9.93
N LEU A 106 20.48 3.25 10.33
CA LEU A 106 20.05 1.86 10.26
C LEU A 106 19.60 1.49 8.84
N THR A 107 20.00 0.34 8.37
CA THR A 107 19.78 -0.14 6.99
C THR A 107 19.34 -1.60 6.90
N GLY A 108 19.28 -2.30 8.03
CA GLY A 108 19.03 -3.74 8.12
C GLY A 108 20.30 -4.58 7.98
N GLU A 109 21.50 -3.96 8.05
CA GLU A 109 22.77 -4.65 7.87
C GLU A 109 22.94 -5.78 8.90
N GLY A 110 23.38 -6.94 8.40
CA GLY A 110 23.60 -8.13 9.22
C GLY A 110 22.32 -8.86 9.65
N VAL A 111 21.14 -8.45 9.18
CA VAL A 111 19.87 -9.13 9.44
C VAL A 111 19.46 -9.96 8.22
N ARG A 112 18.97 -11.18 8.46
CA ARG A 112 18.54 -12.14 7.43
C ARG A 112 17.01 -12.18 7.37
N VAL A 113 16.43 -11.65 6.30
CA VAL A 113 14.97 -11.64 6.09
C VAL A 113 14.60 -12.63 5.01
N CYS A 114 13.74 -13.59 5.33
CA CYS A 114 13.20 -14.55 4.37
C CYS A 114 11.77 -14.19 4.02
N MET A 115 11.50 -13.95 2.73
CA MET A 115 10.14 -13.71 2.22
C MET A 115 9.60 -15.00 1.58
N VAL A 116 8.39 -15.40 1.94
CA VAL A 116 7.66 -16.49 1.30
C VAL A 116 6.56 -15.87 0.45
N ASP A 117 6.73 -15.89 -0.87
CA ASP A 117 5.87 -15.14 -1.79
C ASP A 117 5.80 -15.81 -3.18
N THR A 118 5.53 -15.05 -4.23
CA THR A 118 5.48 -15.53 -5.64
C THR A 118 6.86 -15.65 -6.29
N GLY A 119 7.93 -15.19 -5.63
CA GLY A 119 9.28 -15.11 -6.15
C GLY A 119 9.75 -13.67 -6.35
N ILE A 120 10.80 -13.50 -7.13
CA ILE A 120 11.40 -12.18 -7.39
C ILE A 120 11.91 -12.10 -8.83
N SER A 121 11.75 -10.93 -9.45
CA SER A 121 12.37 -10.57 -10.73
C SER A 121 13.41 -9.49 -10.50
N LEU A 122 14.65 -9.77 -10.85
CA LEU A 122 15.77 -8.82 -10.75
C LEU A 122 15.93 -7.94 -12.01
N THR A 123 14.89 -7.85 -12.84
CA THR A 123 14.93 -7.03 -14.08
C THR A 123 14.67 -5.55 -13.85
N HIS A 124 14.23 -5.17 -12.65
CA HIS A 124 14.04 -3.77 -12.27
C HIS A 124 15.37 -3.15 -11.84
N THR A 125 15.67 -1.93 -12.33
CA THR A 125 16.93 -1.23 -12.01
C THR A 125 17.20 -1.08 -10.54
N SER A 126 16.16 -0.89 -9.73
CA SER A 126 16.28 -0.79 -8.27
C SER A 126 16.53 -2.13 -7.55
N LEU A 127 16.51 -3.25 -8.27
CA LEU A 127 16.73 -4.60 -7.74
C LEU A 127 17.86 -5.37 -8.45
N GLU A 128 18.41 -4.84 -9.55
CA GLU A 128 19.37 -5.56 -10.40
C GLU A 128 20.67 -5.96 -9.66
N ASP A 129 21.07 -5.16 -8.67
CA ASP A 129 22.24 -5.39 -7.84
C ASP A 129 21.91 -6.08 -6.50
N THR A 130 20.65 -6.51 -6.30
CA THR A 130 20.25 -7.19 -5.06
C THR A 130 20.80 -8.60 -5.01
N ASP A 131 21.60 -8.90 -3.98
CA ASP A 131 22.01 -10.27 -3.69
C ASP A 131 20.87 -11.01 -2.98
N VAL A 132 20.28 -11.99 -3.66
CA VAL A 132 19.15 -12.76 -3.16
C VAL A 132 19.46 -14.25 -3.11
N VAL A 133 19.24 -14.87 -1.96
CA VAL A 133 19.24 -16.33 -1.84
C VAL A 133 17.86 -16.85 -2.23
N PHE A 134 17.77 -17.44 -3.42
CA PHE A 134 16.49 -17.84 -4.02
C PHE A 134 16.23 -19.34 -3.92
N LYS A 135 14.97 -19.69 -3.61
CA LYS A 135 14.47 -21.06 -3.65
C LYS A 135 13.09 -21.13 -4.28
N ASP A 136 12.97 -21.98 -5.29
CA ASP A 136 11.71 -22.16 -6.01
C ASP A 136 11.02 -23.47 -5.62
N PHE A 137 9.83 -23.36 -5.02
CA PHE A 137 8.93 -24.45 -4.67
C PHE A 137 7.79 -24.62 -5.69
N VAL A 138 7.69 -23.74 -6.71
CA VAL A 138 6.64 -23.79 -7.73
C VAL A 138 7.04 -24.65 -8.89
N ARG A 139 8.23 -24.43 -9.47
CA ARG A 139 8.73 -25.13 -10.68
C ARG A 139 10.17 -25.61 -10.56
N ASN A 140 10.80 -25.39 -9.40
CA ASN A 140 12.19 -25.77 -9.13
C ASN A 140 13.22 -25.12 -10.08
N SER A 141 13.01 -23.82 -10.40
CA SER A 141 14.00 -23.00 -11.12
C SER A 141 15.23 -22.74 -10.23
N ALA A 142 16.41 -22.74 -10.84
CA ALA A 142 17.63 -22.32 -10.15
C ALA A 142 17.82 -20.78 -10.17
N GLU A 143 17.21 -20.10 -11.15
CA GLU A 143 17.33 -18.67 -11.32
C GLU A 143 16.12 -17.97 -10.68
N PRO A 144 16.33 -16.75 -10.12
CA PRO A 144 15.23 -15.95 -9.58
C PRO A 144 14.15 -15.67 -10.63
N VAL A 145 12.92 -15.96 -10.27
CA VAL A 145 11.75 -15.76 -11.11
C VAL A 145 10.53 -15.46 -10.23
N ASP A 146 9.66 -14.58 -10.71
CA ASP A 146 8.41 -14.24 -10.05
C ASP A 146 7.23 -14.85 -10.83
N TYR A 147 6.43 -15.67 -10.15
CA TYR A 147 5.27 -16.37 -10.69
C TYR A 147 3.94 -15.64 -10.45
N GLY A 148 3.97 -14.46 -9.83
CA GLY A 148 2.79 -13.69 -9.46
C GLY A 148 2.07 -13.06 -10.66
N SER A 149 0.77 -12.80 -10.52
CA SER A 149 -0.06 -12.14 -11.54
C SER A 149 0.43 -10.72 -11.84
N ILE A 150 0.85 -9.98 -10.80
CA ILE A 150 1.40 -8.61 -10.86
C ILE A 150 2.84 -8.57 -10.35
N SER A 151 3.54 -9.72 -10.32
CA SER A 151 4.87 -9.84 -9.69
C SER A 151 4.86 -9.43 -8.22
N HIS A 152 3.94 -10.00 -7.45
CA HIS A 152 3.68 -9.64 -6.06
C HIS A 152 4.94 -9.74 -5.19
N GLY A 153 5.70 -10.83 -5.27
CA GLY A 153 6.93 -10.96 -4.50
C GLY A 153 8.00 -9.94 -4.89
N THR A 154 8.04 -9.52 -6.18
CA THR A 154 8.91 -8.44 -6.64
C THR A 154 8.51 -7.09 -6.06
N LEU A 155 7.19 -6.81 -5.97
CA LEU A 155 6.66 -5.62 -5.30
C LEU A 155 7.07 -5.59 -3.82
N MET A 156 6.88 -6.70 -3.13
CA MET A 156 7.22 -6.83 -1.70
C MET A 156 8.74 -6.71 -1.47
N ALA A 157 9.54 -7.36 -2.31
CA ALA A 157 11.00 -7.26 -2.23
C ALA A 157 11.49 -5.82 -2.48
N GLY A 158 10.93 -5.13 -3.48
CA GLY A 158 11.28 -3.74 -3.77
C GLY A 158 10.95 -2.80 -2.62
N LEU A 159 9.83 -3.00 -1.95
CA LEU A 159 9.49 -2.21 -0.77
C LEU A 159 10.49 -2.42 0.37
N LEU A 160 11.05 -3.63 0.51
CA LEU A 160 12.03 -3.94 1.53
C LEU A 160 13.44 -3.49 1.17
N VAL A 161 13.94 -3.82 -0.05
CA VAL A 161 15.38 -3.76 -0.39
C VAL A 161 15.73 -2.89 -1.60
N SER A 162 14.79 -2.16 -2.19
CA SER A 162 15.10 -1.26 -3.31
C SER A 162 16.26 -0.31 -2.95
N ASN A 163 17.20 -0.13 -3.88
CA ASN A 163 18.43 0.66 -3.68
C ASN A 163 18.53 1.91 -4.57
N ASP A 164 17.50 2.18 -5.39
CA ASP A 164 17.45 3.32 -6.30
C ASP A 164 16.08 3.97 -6.24
N TYR A 165 15.99 5.26 -6.59
CA TYR A 165 14.83 6.14 -6.65
C TYR A 165 13.95 6.17 -5.39
N GLN A 166 13.40 5.05 -4.94
CA GLN A 166 12.72 4.87 -3.65
C GLN A 166 13.50 3.84 -2.85
N ILE A 167 14.35 4.31 -1.94
CA ILE A 167 15.12 3.43 -1.05
C ILE A 167 14.15 2.61 -0.20
N GLY A 168 14.35 1.31 -0.19
CA GLY A 168 13.56 0.36 0.57
C GLY A 168 13.67 0.56 2.09
N ILE A 169 12.87 -0.16 2.84
CA ILE A 169 12.78 -0.01 4.30
C ILE A 169 14.09 -0.48 4.97
N ALA A 170 14.64 -1.60 4.52
CA ALA A 170 15.85 -2.18 5.05
C ALA A 170 16.76 -2.66 3.89
N PRO A 171 17.40 -1.73 3.16
CA PRO A 171 18.07 -2.03 1.89
C PRO A 171 19.27 -2.95 2.00
N ASN A 172 19.87 -3.09 3.18
CA ASN A 172 21.07 -3.88 3.39
C ASN A 172 20.82 -5.22 4.13
N VAL A 173 19.57 -5.67 4.24
CA VAL A 173 19.29 -7.02 4.74
C VAL A 173 19.83 -8.08 3.79
N THR A 174 20.22 -9.23 4.31
CA THR A 174 20.42 -10.43 3.48
C THR A 174 19.02 -10.98 3.13
N LEU A 175 18.65 -10.90 1.86
CA LEU A 175 17.33 -11.32 1.40
C LEU A 175 17.30 -12.79 0.99
N GLY A 176 16.42 -13.58 1.62
CA GLY A 176 15.99 -14.88 1.15
C GLY A 176 14.62 -14.75 0.49
N MET A 177 14.43 -15.35 -0.68
CA MET A 177 13.15 -15.39 -1.37
C MET A 177 12.75 -16.81 -1.70
N ALA A 178 11.69 -17.30 -1.06
CA ALA A 178 11.10 -18.61 -1.30
C ALA A 178 9.84 -18.46 -2.16
N ALA A 179 9.92 -18.82 -3.44
CA ALA A 179 8.77 -18.80 -4.35
C ALA A 179 7.83 -19.98 -4.03
N ALA A 180 6.72 -19.71 -3.36
CA ALA A 180 5.74 -20.70 -2.92
C ALA A 180 4.34 -20.48 -3.52
N LEU A 181 4.06 -19.29 -4.05
CA LEU A 181 2.81 -18.90 -4.66
C LEU A 181 2.96 -18.71 -6.16
N SER A 182 1.87 -18.81 -6.89
CA SER A 182 1.84 -18.52 -8.33
C SER A 182 0.48 -17.94 -8.74
N ALA A 183 0.48 -17.20 -9.84
CA ALA A 183 -0.73 -16.62 -10.39
C ALA A 183 -1.81 -17.66 -10.68
N ASN A 184 -3.04 -17.34 -10.27
CA ASN A 184 -4.27 -18.04 -10.61
C ASN A 184 -5.33 -16.97 -10.96
N GLY A 185 -5.37 -16.58 -12.23
CA GLY A 185 -6.09 -15.41 -12.67
C GLY A 185 -5.45 -14.12 -12.13
N GLU A 186 -6.23 -13.31 -11.46
CA GLU A 186 -5.76 -12.07 -10.81
C GLU A 186 -5.17 -12.31 -9.40
N ASN A 187 -5.43 -13.46 -8.82
CA ASN A 187 -4.97 -13.83 -7.49
C ASN A 187 -3.65 -14.62 -7.54
N ASN A 188 -2.95 -14.68 -6.40
CA ASN A 188 -1.80 -15.54 -6.18
C ASN A 188 -2.20 -16.66 -5.23
N THR A 189 -1.90 -17.92 -5.58
CA THR A 189 -2.28 -19.08 -4.78
C THR A 189 -1.12 -20.06 -4.64
N GLY A 190 -1.13 -20.81 -3.54
CA GLY A 190 -0.20 -21.90 -3.27
C GLY A 190 -0.86 -22.94 -2.36
N SER A 191 -0.39 -24.19 -2.40
CA SER A 191 -0.85 -25.16 -1.42
C SER A 191 -0.21 -24.89 -0.05
N GLU A 192 -0.94 -25.15 1.02
CA GLU A 192 -0.39 -25.02 2.39
C GLU A 192 0.88 -25.83 2.60
N THR A 193 0.98 -27.04 1.98
CA THR A 193 2.18 -27.85 2.05
C THR A 193 3.37 -27.13 1.46
N ARG A 194 3.20 -26.49 0.30
CA ARG A 194 4.26 -25.73 -0.38
C ARG A 194 4.70 -24.55 0.44
N VAL A 195 3.76 -23.79 1.02
CA VAL A 195 4.06 -22.68 1.92
C VAL A 195 4.79 -23.17 3.17
N GLY A 196 4.33 -24.28 3.77
CA GLY A 196 5.00 -24.89 4.92
C GLY A 196 6.43 -25.36 4.62
N ASP A 197 6.68 -25.92 3.44
CA ASP A 197 8.02 -26.33 3.01
C ASP A 197 8.93 -25.11 2.74
N ALA A 198 8.37 -24.03 2.19
CA ALA A 198 9.07 -22.77 2.00
C ALA A 198 9.45 -22.12 3.35
N ILE A 199 8.56 -22.10 4.33
CA ILE A 199 8.86 -21.63 5.69
C ILE A 199 9.96 -22.48 6.31
N ARG A 200 9.93 -23.81 6.19
CA ARG A 200 11.00 -24.68 6.71
C ARG A 200 12.34 -24.41 6.05
N TRP A 201 12.38 -24.13 4.75
CA TRP A 201 13.59 -23.72 4.07
C TRP A 201 14.14 -22.40 4.66
N CYS A 202 13.27 -21.43 4.96
CA CYS A 202 13.69 -20.20 5.65
C CYS A 202 14.32 -20.48 7.02
N ILE A 203 13.82 -21.51 7.73
CA ILE A 203 14.35 -21.90 9.06
C ILE A 203 15.71 -22.58 8.96
N PHE A 204 15.81 -23.64 8.14
CA PHE A 204 16.90 -24.61 8.21
C PHE A 204 18.01 -24.41 7.19
N ASP A 205 17.68 -23.87 6.03
CA ASP A 205 18.65 -23.69 4.94
C ASP A 205 19.08 -22.24 4.81
N PHE A 206 18.13 -21.30 4.87
CA PHE A 206 18.43 -19.87 4.83
C PHE A 206 18.80 -19.32 6.20
N GLU A 207 18.38 -19.91 7.30
CA GLU A 207 18.66 -19.47 8.69
C GLU A 207 18.22 -18.01 8.92
N ALA A 208 16.95 -17.74 8.70
CA ALA A 208 16.36 -16.40 8.80
C ALA A 208 16.35 -15.88 10.25
N ASP A 209 16.54 -14.57 10.42
CA ASP A 209 16.19 -13.85 11.65
C ASP A 209 14.70 -13.47 11.66
N ILE A 210 14.17 -13.13 10.48
CA ILE A 210 12.78 -12.75 10.28
C ILE A 210 12.22 -13.50 9.07
N ILE A 211 11.00 -14.02 9.19
CA ILE A 211 10.21 -14.55 8.08
C ILE A 211 9.03 -13.61 7.82
N SER A 212 8.93 -13.10 6.58
CA SER A 212 7.84 -12.25 6.12
C SER A 212 6.85 -13.05 5.28
N LEU A 213 5.59 -13.06 5.71
CA LEU A 213 4.50 -13.81 5.10
C LEU A 213 3.43 -12.85 4.58
N SER A 214 3.67 -12.24 3.41
CA SER A 214 2.70 -11.40 2.70
C SER A 214 1.64 -12.27 2.00
N LEU A 215 1.11 -13.21 2.74
CA LEU A 215 0.14 -14.22 2.29
C LEU A 215 -0.78 -14.62 3.45
N GLY A 216 -1.92 -15.21 3.11
CA GLY A 216 -2.82 -15.78 4.09
C GLY A 216 -3.92 -16.58 3.41
N GLY A 217 -4.56 -17.46 4.15
CA GLY A 217 -5.68 -18.24 3.72
C GLY A 217 -6.72 -18.37 4.81
N GLU A 218 -7.94 -18.70 4.42
CA GLU A 218 -9.00 -19.02 5.37
C GLU A 218 -8.58 -20.22 6.22
N GLN A 219 -8.83 -20.12 7.51
CA GLN A 219 -8.61 -21.24 8.40
C GLN A 219 -9.83 -22.17 8.35
N ASP A 220 -9.62 -23.44 7.96
CA ASP A 220 -10.65 -24.46 8.12
C ASP A 220 -10.83 -24.77 9.62
N GLN A 221 -11.73 -24.06 10.27
CA GLN A 221 -12.06 -24.24 11.68
C GLN A 221 -12.64 -25.64 11.98
N SER A 222 -13.04 -26.40 10.95
CA SER A 222 -13.53 -27.77 11.08
C SER A 222 -12.41 -28.82 11.01
N ALA A 223 -11.20 -28.42 10.61
CA ALA A 223 -10.07 -29.33 10.46
C ALA A 223 -9.59 -29.84 11.82
N SER A 224 -9.51 -31.14 11.98
CA SER A 224 -9.03 -31.79 13.22
C SER A 224 -7.50 -31.71 13.40
N ARG A 225 -6.79 -31.09 12.46
CA ARG A 225 -5.32 -30.92 12.48
C ARG A 225 -4.95 -29.54 11.97
N GLU A 226 -3.94 -28.98 12.60
CA GLU A 226 -3.29 -27.76 12.16
C GLU A 226 -2.69 -27.91 10.76
N GLY A 227 -2.87 -26.91 9.89
CA GLY A 227 -2.33 -26.91 8.54
C GLY A 227 -0.79 -26.85 8.50
N PRO A 228 -0.16 -27.33 7.41
CA PRO A 228 1.30 -27.35 7.26
C PRO A 228 1.97 -25.99 7.38
N ALA A 229 1.33 -24.90 6.91
CA ALA A 229 1.86 -23.56 6.99
C ALA A 229 1.88 -23.04 8.44
N VAL A 230 0.78 -23.24 9.18
CA VAL A 230 0.67 -22.88 10.61
C VAL A 230 1.67 -23.67 11.45
N SER A 231 1.79 -24.98 11.21
CA SER A 231 2.76 -25.84 11.89
C SER A 231 4.21 -25.39 11.63
N ALA A 232 4.56 -25.01 10.39
CA ALA A 232 5.91 -24.51 10.05
C ALA A 232 6.15 -23.13 10.70
N THR A 233 5.13 -22.27 10.78
CA THR A 233 5.22 -20.98 11.48
C THR A 233 5.51 -21.16 12.97
N ARG A 234 4.84 -22.11 13.65
CA ARG A 234 5.17 -22.43 15.04
C ARG A 234 6.60 -22.94 15.17
N GLN A 235 7.05 -23.79 14.26
CA GLN A 235 8.42 -24.28 14.23
C GLN A 235 9.45 -23.16 14.07
N ALA A 236 9.18 -22.13 13.24
CA ALA A 236 10.01 -20.95 13.13
C ALA A 236 10.09 -20.17 14.47
N ILE A 237 8.95 -19.95 15.09
CA ILE A 237 8.83 -19.28 16.38
C ILE A 237 9.56 -20.05 17.48
N ASP A 238 9.42 -21.37 17.52
CA ASP A 238 10.12 -22.23 18.49
C ASP A 238 11.65 -22.21 18.30
N ALA A 239 12.11 -21.91 17.07
CA ALA A 239 13.52 -21.67 16.78
C ALA A 239 13.99 -20.24 17.12
N GLY A 240 13.12 -19.38 17.65
CA GLY A 240 13.42 -17.99 17.99
C GLY A 240 13.36 -17.02 16.82
N ILE A 241 12.86 -17.46 15.66
CA ILE A 241 12.72 -16.65 14.44
C ILE A 241 11.45 -15.81 14.53
N PHE A 242 11.57 -14.53 14.26
CA PHE A 242 10.43 -13.64 14.19
C PHE A 242 9.60 -13.92 12.94
N VAL A 243 8.28 -13.97 13.09
CA VAL A 243 7.35 -14.11 11.96
C VAL A 243 6.43 -12.92 11.91
N VAL A 244 6.42 -12.23 10.76
CA VAL A 244 5.50 -11.13 10.47
C VAL A 244 4.57 -11.60 9.36
N ALA A 245 3.26 -11.49 9.56
CA ALA A 245 2.26 -12.03 8.64
C ALA A 245 1.13 -11.04 8.35
N ALA A 246 0.59 -11.10 7.15
CA ALA A 246 -0.57 -10.33 6.74
C ALA A 246 -1.83 -10.76 7.51
N ALA A 247 -2.67 -9.80 7.90
CA ALA A 247 -3.94 -10.09 8.54
C ALA A 247 -4.95 -10.74 7.58
N GLY A 248 -4.86 -10.44 6.29
CA GLY A 248 -5.80 -10.84 5.25
C GLY A 248 -6.48 -9.64 4.60
N ASN A 249 -7.16 -9.90 3.48
CA ASN A 249 -7.77 -8.86 2.65
C ASN A 249 -9.27 -9.13 2.39
N ASP A 250 -9.95 -9.76 3.33
CA ASP A 250 -11.37 -10.12 3.27
C ASP A 250 -12.26 -9.24 4.18
N GLY A 251 -11.69 -8.16 4.70
CA GLY A 251 -12.39 -7.17 5.53
C GLY A 251 -13.63 -6.59 4.87
N GLY A 252 -14.49 -6.00 5.69
CA GLY A 252 -15.74 -5.38 5.27
C GLY A 252 -16.97 -6.11 5.79
N PRO A 253 -18.15 -5.98 5.15
CA PRO A 253 -19.41 -6.49 5.67
C PRO A 253 -19.49 -8.03 5.76
N THR A 254 -18.59 -8.74 5.09
CA THR A 254 -18.54 -10.21 5.04
C THR A 254 -17.30 -10.77 5.72
N ASP A 255 -16.54 -9.94 6.41
CA ASP A 255 -15.40 -10.36 7.23
C ASP A 255 -15.85 -11.40 8.26
N ASP A 256 -15.11 -12.48 8.39
CA ASP A 256 -15.43 -13.57 9.32
C ASP A 256 -15.01 -13.28 10.78
N GLY A 257 -14.34 -12.14 11.02
CA GLY A 257 -13.83 -11.70 12.31
C GLY A 257 -12.50 -12.32 12.71
N PHE A 258 -11.83 -13.04 11.79
CA PHE A 258 -10.55 -13.69 12.05
C PHE A 258 -9.47 -13.21 11.09
N VAL A 259 -8.25 -13.06 11.60
CA VAL A 259 -7.09 -12.86 10.75
C VAL A 259 -6.73 -14.14 10.01
N SER A 260 -6.25 -14.03 8.79
CA SER A 260 -5.82 -15.15 7.96
C SER A 260 -4.70 -15.98 8.61
N ALA A 261 -4.73 -17.30 8.37
CA ALA A 261 -3.62 -18.18 8.75
C ALA A 261 -2.43 -18.02 7.74
N PRO A 262 -1.16 -18.04 8.22
CA PRO A 262 -0.71 -18.37 9.57
C PRO A 262 -0.54 -17.15 10.51
N GLY A 263 -1.04 -15.97 10.17
CA GLY A 263 -1.03 -14.79 11.04
C GLY A 263 -1.72 -15.01 12.38
N ASN A 264 -2.68 -15.91 12.43
CA ASN A 264 -3.42 -16.29 13.65
C ASN A 264 -2.56 -16.95 14.75
N VAL A 265 -1.31 -17.33 14.47
CA VAL A 265 -0.39 -17.88 15.50
C VAL A 265 -0.05 -16.81 16.54
N ASN A 266 -0.14 -17.16 17.83
CA ASN A 266 -0.02 -16.20 18.93
C ASN A 266 1.25 -15.33 18.89
N LEU A 267 2.40 -15.92 18.66
CA LEU A 267 3.68 -15.19 18.66
C LEU A 267 4.05 -14.60 17.28
N ALA A 268 3.31 -14.86 16.22
CA ALA A 268 3.44 -14.10 14.98
C ALA A 268 2.98 -12.66 15.21
N ILE A 269 3.60 -11.71 14.51
CA ILE A 269 3.15 -10.31 14.45
C ILE A 269 2.24 -10.19 13.22
N THR A 270 0.97 -9.93 13.43
CA THR A 270 -0.04 -9.89 12.36
C THR A 270 -0.42 -8.46 12.07
N VAL A 271 -0.38 -8.10 10.79
CA VAL A 271 -0.41 -6.71 10.34
C VAL A 271 -1.65 -6.45 9.49
N GLY A 272 -2.49 -5.53 9.94
CA GLY A 272 -3.55 -4.90 9.17
C GLY A 272 -3.02 -3.75 8.31
N ALA A 273 -3.82 -3.28 7.35
CA ALA A 273 -3.45 -2.19 6.45
C ALA A 273 -4.10 -0.87 6.82
N SER A 274 -3.33 0.21 6.83
CA SER A 274 -3.80 1.58 6.97
C SER A 274 -3.59 2.41 5.72
N SER A 275 -4.42 3.44 5.57
CA SER A 275 -4.36 4.44 4.50
C SER A 275 -3.53 5.64 4.93
N ARG A 276 -3.22 6.51 3.95
CA ARG A 276 -2.46 7.76 4.19
C ARG A 276 -3.11 8.70 5.20
N ASP A 277 -4.42 8.69 5.34
CA ASP A 277 -5.16 9.50 6.32
C ASP A 277 -5.24 8.85 7.71
N GLY A 278 -4.58 7.71 7.90
CA GLY A 278 -4.58 6.94 9.15
C GLY A 278 -5.81 6.07 9.37
N SER A 279 -6.75 6.02 8.42
CA SER A 279 -7.89 5.10 8.49
C SER A 279 -7.47 3.67 8.15
N VAL A 280 -8.11 2.69 8.76
CA VAL A 280 -7.93 1.28 8.39
C VAL A 280 -8.48 1.06 6.99
N TRP A 281 -7.76 0.31 6.18
CA TRP A 281 -8.23 -0.09 4.86
C TRP A 281 -9.48 -0.97 4.97
N SER A 282 -10.52 -0.64 4.20
CA SER A 282 -11.83 -1.29 4.31
C SER A 282 -11.83 -2.79 3.98
N GLN A 283 -10.77 -3.29 3.34
CA GLN A 283 -10.58 -4.71 3.05
C GLN A 283 -9.53 -5.37 3.97
N SER A 284 -8.94 -4.63 4.92
CA SER A 284 -8.08 -5.23 5.93
C SER A 284 -8.90 -6.14 6.82
N SER A 285 -8.52 -7.43 6.92
CA SER A 285 -9.21 -8.37 7.81
C SER A 285 -9.15 -7.92 9.26
N MET A 286 -10.24 -8.05 9.93
CA MET A 286 -10.36 -7.83 11.38
C MET A 286 -9.92 -9.07 12.15
N GLY A 287 -9.66 -8.89 13.43
CA GLY A 287 -9.35 -10.00 14.31
C GLY A 287 -10.18 -9.96 15.57
N GLU A 288 -10.44 -11.14 16.13
CA GLU A 288 -11.07 -11.23 17.43
C GLU A 288 -10.03 -11.39 18.55
N SER A 289 -10.42 -11.02 19.75
CA SER A 289 -9.62 -11.26 20.96
C SER A 289 -9.61 -12.71 21.40
N ILE A 290 -10.27 -13.60 20.67
CA ILE A 290 -10.30 -15.05 20.89
C ILE A 290 -9.46 -15.79 19.84
N ASP A 291 -8.91 -16.93 20.19
CA ASP A 291 -8.25 -17.83 19.27
C ASP A 291 -9.23 -18.83 18.63
N SER A 292 -8.73 -19.67 17.71
CA SER A 292 -9.53 -20.70 17.05
C SER A 292 -10.11 -21.76 17.99
N ASP A 293 -9.56 -21.87 19.20
CA ASP A 293 -10.02 -22.81 20.23
C ASP A 293 -11.04 -22.16 21.18
N GLY A 294 -11.37 -20.88 20.95
CA GLY A 294 -12.32 -20.10 21.75
C GLY A 294 -11.74 -19.52 23.05
N ASN A 295 -10.42 -19.51 23.20
CA ASN A 295 -9.77 -18.92 24.36
C ASN A 295 -9.48 -17.45 24.12
N GLU A 296 -9.60 -16.61 25.17
CA GLU A 296 -9.22 -15.20 25.09
C GLU A 296 -7.70 -15.08 24.90
N ARG A 297 -7.31 -14.26 23.90
CA ARG A 297 -5.92 -13.89 23.69
C ARG A 297 -5.50 -12.85 24.72
N ALA A 298 -4.48 -13.17 25.49
CA ALA A 298 -3.92 -12.22 26.43
C ALA A 298 -3.03 -11.19 25.71
N PHE A 299 -2.87 -10.01 26.29
CA PHE A 299 -1.86 -9.03 25.88
C PHE A 299 -0.45 -9.68 25.86
N PRO A 300 0.35 -9.48 24.83
CA PRO A 300 0.17 -8.67 23.61
C PRO A 300 -0.24 -9.48 22.35
N HIS A 301 -1.05 -10.53 22.48
CA HIS A 301 -1.31 -11.52 21.41
C HIS A 301 -2.66 -11.35 20.72
N GLN A 302 -3.42 -10.30 21.02
CA GLN A 302 -4.67 -9.99 20.32
C GLN A 302 -4.38 -9.63 18.86
N LYS A 303 -5.28 -9.97 17.95
CA LYS A 303 -5.12 -9.87 16.48
C LYS A 303 -6.05 -8.82 15.86
N PRO A 304 -5.58 -8.15 14.77
CA PRO A 304 -4.16 -8.01 14.41
C PRO A 304 -3.41 -7.28 15.52
N GLU A 305 -2.08 -7.36 15.59
CA GLU A 305 -1.32 -6.62 16.59
C GLU A 305 -1.29 -5.11 16.29
N LEU A 306 -1.22 -4.76 15.00
CA LEU A 306 -1.14 -3.37 14.58
C LEU A 306 -1.62 -3.21 13.14
N THR A 307 -1.77 -1.96 12.73
CA THR A 307 -1.83 -1.59 11.32
C THR A 307 -0.51 -0.94 10.88
N ALA A 308 -0.26 -0.95 9.57
CA ALA A 308 0.84 -0.23 8.96
C ALA A 308 0.41 0.26 7.56
N PRO A 309 1.14 1.22 6.94
CA PRO A 309 0.79 1.71 5.61
C PRO A 309 0.67 0.57 4.61
N GLY A 310 -0.50 0.45 3.97
CA GLY A 310 -0.80 -0.64 3.06
C GLY A 310 -1.72 -0.25 1.90
N VAL A 311 -2.01 1.05 1.68
CA VAL A 311 -2.93 1.50 0.62
C VAL A 311 -2.25 2.47 -0.33
N GLY A 312 -2.26 2.13 -1.62
CA GLY A 312 -1.65 2.96 -2.66
C GLY A 312 -0.12 3.01 -2.55
N ILE A 313 0.49 1.92 -2.13
CA ILE A 313 1.94 1.81 -1.94
C ILE A 313 2.61 1.53 -3.29
N VAL A 314 3.56 2.39 -3.66
CA VAL A 314 4.33 2.26 -4.90
C VAL A 314 5.59 1.44 -4.64
N SER A 315 5.84 0.46 -5.49
CA SER A 315 7.04 -0.38 -5.44
C SER A 315 7.44 -0.90 -6.83
N THR A 316 8.55 -1.61 -6.88
CA THR A 316 9.12 -2.20 -8.08
C THR A 316 8.24 -3.35 -8.61
N GLY A 317 8.16 -3.49 -9.91
CA GLY A 317 7.49 -4.63 -10.55
C GLY A 317 8.30 -5.17 -11.72
N LYS A 318 7.74 -6.12 -12.45
CA LYS A 318 8.36 -6.69 -13.63
C LYS A 318 8.51 -5.63 -14.75
N ASP A 319 9.33 -5.93 -15.74
CA ASP A 319 9.54 -5.11 -16.92
C ASP A 319 10.02 -3.68 -16.60
N ASN A 320 10.75 -3.53 -15.50
CA ASN A 320 11.27 -2.25 -15.01
C ASN A 320 10.18 -1.17 -14.82
N GLN A 321 9.00 -1.60 -14.35
CA GLN A 321 7.87 -0.72 -14.10
C GLN A 321 7.64 -0.54 -12.59
N TRP A 322 7.11 0.61 -12.23
CA TRP A 322 6.62 0.89 -10.89
C TRP A 322 5.12 0.62 -10.84
N TYR A 323 4.68 -0.10 -9.82
CA TYR A 323 3.29 -0.42 -9.59
C TYR A 323 2.83 0.15 -8.25
N SER A 324 1.54 0.46 -8.17
CA SER A 324 0.89 0.81 -6.92
C SER A 324 0.00 -0.35 -6.47
N SER A 325 0.22 -0.83 -5.26
CA SER A 325 -0.56 -1.91 -4.64
C SER A 325 -1.32 -1.43 -3.41
N SER A 326 -2.27 -2.23 -2.98
CA SER A 326 -2.97 -2.04 -1.71
C SER A 326 -3.27 -3.40 -1.11
N GLY A 327 -2.84 -3.61 0.13
CA GLY A 327 -3.03 -4.87 0.82
C GLY A 327 -2.34 -4.89 2.19
N THR A 328 -2.76 -5.84 3.01
CA THR A 328 -2.05 -6.18 4.25
C THR A 328 -0.67 -6.76 3.97
N SER A 329 -0.40 -7.19 2.72
CA SER A 329 0.91 -7.60 2.22
C SER A 329 1.93 -6.46 2.28
N ASP A 330 1.58 -5.26 1.76
CA ASP A 330 2.42 -4.07 1.81
C ASP A 330 2.71 -3.66 3.26
N ALA A 331 1.68 -3.64 4.11
CA ALA A 331 1.78 -3.33 5.53
C ALA A 331 2.71 -4.31 6.27
N THR A 332 2.66 -5.60 5.93
CA THR A 332 3.54 -6.64 6.49
C THR A 332 5.01 -6.34 6.20
N VAL A 333 5.33 -5.85 5.00
CA VAL A 333 6.71 -5.50 4.64
C VAL A 333 7.19 -4.28 5.43
N PHE A 334 6.34 -3.29 5.69
CA PHE A 334 6.70 -2.16 6.55
C PHE A 334 7.10 -2.62 7.96
N VAL A 335 6.32 -3.53 8.55
CA VAL A 335 6.64 -4.07 9.89
C VAL A 335 7.86 -4.97 9.85
N THR A 336 8.01 -5.82 8.82
CA THR A 336 9.20 -6.67 8.59
C THR A 336 10.48 -5.83 8.52
N GLY A 337 10.46 -4.77 7.72
CA GLY A 337 11.62 -3.89 7.56
C GLY A 337 11.92 -3.10 8.82
N ALA A 338 10.91 -2.53 9.50
CA ALA A 338 11.09 -1.86 10.79
C ALA A 338 11.72 -2.80 11.84
N LEU A 339 11.25 -4.05 11.89
CA LEU A 339 11.84 -5.07 12.77
C LEU A 339 13.29 -5.38 12.39
N ALA A 340 13.61 -5.42 11.09
CA ALA A 340 15.00 -5.63 10.64
C ALA A 340 15.92 -4.49 11.10
N LEU A 341 15.47 -3.23 11.02
CA LEU A 341 16.23 -2.09 11.55
C LEU A 341 16.42 -2.19 13.08
N ILE A 342 15.39 -2.65 13.80
CA ILE A 342 15.47 -2.88 15.26
C ILE A 342 16.45 -4.01 15.59
N LEU A 343 16.46 -5.11 14.84
CA LEU A 343 17.41 -6.22 15.07
C LEU A 343 18.83 -5.87 14.65
N GLU A 344 19.06 -4.94 13.74
CA GLU A 344 20.37 -4.34 13.48
C GLU A 344 20.87 -3.57 14.71
N ALA A 345 20.00 -2.75 15.31
CA ALA A 345 20.33 -1.98 16.51
C ALA A 345 20.50 -2.89 17.76
N HIS A 346 19.83 -4.04 17.79
CA HIS A 346 19.79 -5.00 18.90
C HIS A 346 20.10 -6.42 18.43
N PRO A 347 21.34 -6.71 17.98
CA PRO A 347 21.69 -8.03 17.43
C PRO A 347 21.60 -9.16 18.46
N GLU A 348 21.59 -8.86 19.74
CA GLU A 348 21.41 -9.82 20.84
C GLU A 348 20.01 -10.45 20.86
N LEU A 349 19.01 -9.82 20.22
CA LEU A 349 17.64 -10.34 20.13
C LEU A 349 17.45 -11.36 18.99
N LYS A 350 18.44 -11.49 18.11
CA LYS A 350 18.40 -12.39 16.95
C LYS A 350 18.45 -13.86 17.38
N PRO A 351 17.90 -14.79 16.57
CA PRO A 351 18.06 -16.22 16.81
C PRO A 351 19.54 -16.60 16.90
N ASN A 352 19.91 -17.29 17.96
CA ASN A 352 21.31 -17.71 18.20
C ASN A 352 21.47 -19.18 18.58
N GLY A 353 20.45 -20.00 18.30
CA GLY A 353 20.38 -21.41 18.64
C GLY A 353 20.11 -21.71 20.12
N THR A 354 20.21 -20.70 20.97
CA THR A 354 19.83 -20.75 22.38
C THR A 354 18.67 -19.79 22.70
N SER A 355 18.32 -18.91 21.74
CA SER A 355 17.19 -17.99 21.89
C SER A 355 15.90 -18.79 22.03
N THR A 356 15.14 -18.36 23.01
CA THR A 356 13.82 -18.88 23.28
C THR A 356 12.78 -17.93 22.68
N THR A 357 11.53 -18.30 22.72
CA THR A 357 10.40 -17.41 22.40
C THR A 357 10.38 -16.13 23.25
N ALA A 358 11.21 -16.05 24.31
CA ALA A 358 11.28 -14.89 25.21
C ALA A 358 11.69 -13.58 24.49
N CYS A 359 12.60 -13.64 23.52
CA CYS A 359 12.99 -12.45 22.75
C CYS A 359 11.84 -12.00 21.84
N ILE A 360 11.13 -12.94 21.21
CA ILE A 360 9.95 -12.64 20.41
C ILE A 360 8.87 -11.99 21.27
N GLU A 361 8.60 -12.56 22.44
CA GLU A 361 7.63 -12.02 23.41
C GLU A 361 7.99 -10.61 23.85
N LEU A 362 9.28 -10.37 24.17
CA LEU A 362 9.78 -9.05 24.58
C LEU A 362 9.56 -8.01 23.47
N VAL A 363 9.99 -8.30 22.24
CA VAL A 363 9.90 -7.39 21.10
C VAL A 363 8.45 -7.12 20.74
N LYS A 364 7.61 -8.15 20.74
CA LYS A 364 6.17 -8.03 20.47
C LYS A 364 5.44 -7.23 21.55
N ARG A 365 5.79 -7.44 22.83
CA ARG A 365 5.27 -6.65 23.94
C ARG A 365 5.70 -5.18 23.83
N ALA A 366 6.97 -4.92 23.50
CA ALA A 366 7.48 -3.57 23.29
C ALA A 366 6.76 -2.87 22.13
N LEU A 367 6.42 -3.59 21.05
CA LEU A 367 5.58 -3.10 19.97
C LEU A 367 4.24 -2.62 20.50
N ALA A 368 3.48 -3.51 21.14
CA ALA A 368 2.14 -3.19 21.65
C ALA A 368 2.16 -2.02 22.66
N GLU A 369 3.13 -2.01 23.57
CA GLU A 369 3.29 -0.94 24.57
C GLU A 369 3.71 0.41 23.97
N SER A 370 4.42 0.40 22.84
CA SER A 370 4.83 1.63 22.14
C SER A 370 3.67 2.30 21.41
N LEU A 371 2.67 1.52 21.00
CA LEU A 371 1.50 1.98 20.26
C LEU A 371 0.30 2.28 21.18
N SER A 372 0.11 1.47 22.22
CA SER A 372 -1.00 1.59 23.18
C SER A 372 -0.48 1.50 24.61
N PRO A 373 -0.07 2.65 25.22
CA PRO A 373 0.45 2.66 26.59
C PRO A 373 -0.55 2.21 27.67
N ASP A 374 -1.83 2.27 27.37
CA ASP A 374 -2.94 1.81 28.23
C ASP A 374 -3.40 0.39 27.92
N PHE A 375 -2.68 -0.31 27.03
CA PHE A 375 -2.91 -1.70 26.64
C PHE A 375 -4.28 -1.95 25.99
N THR A 376 -4.93 -0.93 25.45
CA THR A 376 -6.17 -1.09 24.71
C THR A 376 -5.90 -1.69 23.34
N HIS A 377 -6.73 -2.63 22.94
CA HIS A 377 -6.69 -3.27 21.63
C HIS A 377 -8.04 -3.11 20.93
N ASP A 378 -8.01 -2.89 19.64
CA ASP A 378 -9.18 -2.82 18.78
C ASP A 378 -9.08 -3.87 17.67
N ALA A 379 -10.18 -4.51 17.32
CA ALA A 379 -10.21 -5.61 16.35
C ALA A 379 -9.77 -5.20 14.93
N THR A 380 -9.79 -3.90 14.59
CA THR A 380 -9.44 -3.38 13.27
C THR A 380 -8.05 -2.75 13.24
N THR A 381 -7.69 -1.97 14.27
CA THR A 381 -6.41 -1.23 14.35
C THR A 381 -5.35 -1.95 15.15
N GLY A 382 -5.68 -3.04 15.83
CA GLY A 382 -4.78 -3.66 16.79
C GLY A 382 -4.49 -2.71 17.96
N TYR A 383 -3.22 -2.59 18.32
CA TYR A 383 -2.74 -1.62 19.32
C TYR A 383 -2.50 -0.23 18.73
N GLY A 384 -2.57 -0.06 17.41
CA GLY A 384 -2.39 1.20 16.70
C GLY A 384 -1.62 1.06 15.40
N ASP A 385 -1.28 2.20 14.78
CA ASP A 385 -0.53 2.25 13.53
C ASP A 385 0.98 2.25 13.79
N LEU A 386 1.78 1.58 12.95
CA LEU A 386 3.23 1.40 13.10
C LEU A 386 3.96 2.72 13.37
N LYS A 387 4.78 2.73 14.42
CA LYS A 387 5.69 3.81 14.82
C LYS A 387 7.07 3.19 15.12
N ALA A 388 7.89 3.04 14.09
CA ALA A 388 9.14 2.29 14.17
C ALA A 388 10.14 2.87 15.19
N GLN A 389 10.27 4.19 15.27
CA GLN A 389 11.13 4.84 16.26
C GLN A 389 10.62 4.63 17.69
N SER A 390 9.31 4.74 17.88
CA SER A 390 8.69 4.49 19.18
C SER A 390 8.89 3.04 19.63
N TRP A 391 8.79 2.09 18.68
CA TRP A 391 9.06 0.68 18.92
C TRP A 391 10.52 0.43 19.30
N LEU A 392 11.48 0.95 18.53
CA LEU A 392 12.93 0.86 18.85
C LEU A 392 13.22 1.39 20.25
N ASN A 393 12.71 2.58 20.58
CA ASN A 393 12.90 3.18 21.90
C ASN A 393 12.36 2.29 23.01
N ARG A 394 11.22 1.63 22.80
CA ARG A 394 10.62 0.74 23.78
C ARG A 394 11.39 -0.56 23.93
N VAL A 395 11.90 -1.15 22.84
CA VAL A 395 12.80 -2.31 22.86
C VAL A 395 14.06 -1.97 23.65
N SER A 396 14.70 -0.84 23.34
CA SER A 396 15.92 -0.39 24.01
C SER A 396 15.77 -0.14 25.51
N ALA A 397 14.57 0.19 25.96
CA ALA A 397 14.23 0.39 27.37
C ALA A 397 13.84 -0.92 28.10
N SER A 398 13.73 -2.04 27.37
CA SER A 398 13.29 -3.31 27.92
C SER A 398 14.49 -4.13 28.44
N PRO A 399 14.28 -4.98 29.46
CA PRO A 399 15.35 -5.87 29.91
C PRO A 399 15.70 -6.89 28.81
N ASN A 400 16.93 -7.36 28.83
CA ASN A 400 17.36 -8.42 27.91
C ASN A 400 16.51 -9.69 28.07
N CYS A 401 16.26 -10.39 26.98
CA CYS A 401 15.67 -11.72 26.97
C CYS A 401 16.77 -12.78 27.13
#